data_f765f1d1e2c433fceba82e91e240da9a
#
_entry.id   f765f1d1e2c433fceba82e91e240da9a
#
_cell.length_a   1.000
_cell.length_b   1.000
_cell.length_c   1.000
_cell.angle_alpha   90.00
_cell.angle_beta   90.00
_cell.angle_gamma   90.00
#
_symmetry.space_group_name_H-M   'P 1'
#
loop_
_entity.id
_entity.type
_entity.pdbx_description
1 polymer ?
#
loop_
_entity_poly.entity_id
_entity_poly.type
_entity_poly.pdbx_seq_one_letter_code
_entity_poly.pdbx_strand_id
1 'polypeptide(L)'
;MRIKEISLRQDPDLRKELALLARGCDFVLPSRFKKRLKAFQQVQVQTKKEETLPPSLSQTIPTFYFPRGCPKEKVNIDAVIAKIERTFSQFPNERATLDDMGKVAKACDCPLYWKGPLFYCAGGERTGYVSVHKFVAMWRKILQTCYDDAAKFVHLLMNPGCNYLVQEDFIPFLQDVVNSHPGLSFLKEASEFHSRYITTVIQRIFYTVNRSWSGKITLTELRKSNFLQNVALLEEEADINQLTEYFSYEHFYVIYCKFWELDTDHDLYIDRKDLARHNDHAISSRMIERIFSGAVTRGRKAQKDGKISYADFVWFLISEEDKKTPTSIEYWFRCMDLDGDGALSMYELEYFYEEQCQKLDNMAIEPLPFEDCLCQMLDLVKPQYEGKITLHDLKRCKLTNVFFDTFFNIEKYLDHEQKDQFSILRDSEGESPEVSDWERYAAEEYDILVAEEAASFHFVLGSTEVQLPKSWICNLSFSLHEKISKISTNLNWFRLWIFCLEKK
;
A
#
# COMPACT_ATOMS: atom_id res chain seq x y z
N MET A 1 -25.35 23.19 12.88
CA MET A 1 -25.58 23.01 14.33
C MET A 1 -26.47 21.81 14.66
N ARG A 2 -27.48 21.45 13.87
CA ARG A 2 -28.39 20.31 14.15
C ARG A 2 -27.77 18.90 13.96
N ILE A 3 -26.82 18.71 13.06
CA ILE A 3 -26.15 17.42 12.84
C ILE A 3 -25.18 17.05 13.98
N LYS A 4 -24.54 18.05 14.64
CA LYS A 4 -23.67 17.84 15.80
C LYS A 4 -24.37 17.30 17.05
N GLU A 5 -25.65 17.59 17.21
CA GLU A 5 -26.42 17.12 18.38
C GLU A 5 -26.94 15.69 18.23
N ILE A 6 -27.09 15.21 17.00
CA ILE A 6 -27.65 13.87 16.73
C ILE A 6 -26.57 12.79 16.94
N SER A 7 -25.33 13.02 16.48
CA SER A 7 -24.24 12.06 16.66
C SER A 7 -23.80 11.88 18.12
N LEU A 8 -23.88 12.93 18.94
CA LEU A 8 -23.59 12.87 20.38
C LEU A 8 -24.70 12.21 21.21
N ARG A 9 -25.88 12.00 20.63
CA ARG A 9 -27.01 11.35 21.33
C ARG A 9 -26.98 9.83 21.27
N GLN A 10 -26.20 9.24 20.37
CA GLN A 10 -26.24 7.80 20.08
C GLN A 10 -25.21 6.96 20.83
N ASP A 11 -24.20 7.56 21.47
CA ASP A 11 -23.20 6.80 22.23
C ASP A 11 -23.20 7.19 23.73
N PRO A 12 -23.85 6.39 24.61
CA PRO A 12 -23.94 6.66 26.04
C PRO A 12 -22.59 6.54 26.77
N ASP A 13 -21.62 5.80 26.25
CA ASP A 13 -20.32 5.63 26.89
C ASP A 13 -19.41 6.85 26.62
N LEU A 14 -19.49 7.42 25.43
CA LEU A 14 -18.81 8.68 25.08
C LEU A 14 -19.28 9.86 25.96
N ARG A 15 -20.57 9.86 26.34
CA ARG A 15 -21.13 10.89 27.26
C ARG A 15 -20.60 10.75 28.67
N LYS A 16 -20.45 9.53 29.17
CA LYS A 16 -19.91 9.30 30.54
C LYS A 16 -18.46 9.73 30.62
N GLU A 17 -17.65 9.44 29.61
CA GLU A 17 -16.23 9.78 29.59
C GLU A 17 -15.97 11.27 29.36
N LEU A 18 -16.74 11.93 28.51
CA LEU A 18 -16.70 13.40 28.37
C LEU A 18 -17.09 14.15 29.66
N ALA A 19 -18.03 13.58 30.42
CA ALA A 19 -18.42 14.12 31.72
C ALA A 19 -17.34 13.92 32.79
N LEU A 20 -16.52 12.88 32.69
CA LEU A 20 -15.36 12.63 33.56
C LEU A 20 -14.18 13.53 33.22
N LEU A 21 -13.93 13.80 31.95
CA LEU A 21 -12.92 14.76 31.49
C LEU A 21 -13.22 16.20 31.91
N ALA A 22 -14.48 16.57 31.97
CA ALA A 22 -14.93 17.90 32.44
C ALA A 22 -14.72 18.08 33.96
N ARG A 23 -14.43 17.01 34.70
CA ARG A 23 -14.18 17.05 36.16
C ARG A 23 -12.70 17.07 36.56
N GLY A 24 -11.78 17.26 35.63
CA GLY A 24 -10.37 17.52 35.93
C GLY A 24 -9.57 16.31 36.46
N CYS A 25 -9.98 15.09 36.14
CA CYS A 25 -9.18 13.91 36.49
C CYS A 25 -8.13 13.63 35.40
N ASP A 26 -6.87 13.52 35.79
CA ASP A 26 -5.75 13.08 34.93
C ASP A 26 -5.92 11.62 34.54
N PHE A 27 -6.60 11.39 33.41
CA PHE A 27 -6.76 10.04 32.86
C PHE A 27 -5.98 9.92 31.55
N VAL A 28 -5.10 8.94 31.46
CA VAL A 28 -4.39 8.56 30.22
C VAL A 28 -5.42 7.88 29.30
N LEU A 29 -5.85 8.58 28.27
CA LEU A 29 -6.79 8.09 27.28
C LEU A 29 -6.24 6.86 26.55
N PRO A 30 -7.00 5.75 26.45
CA PRO A 30 -6.62 4.58 25.67
C PRO A 30 -6.33 4.96 24.19
N SER A 31 -5.37 4.26 23.57
CA SER A 31 -4.88 4.54 22.21
C SER A 31 -6.00 4.58 21.14
N ARG A 32 -7.05 3.75 21.30
CA ARG A 32 -8.26 3.76 20.43
C ARG A 32 -9.01 5.10 20.46
N PHE A 33 -9.02 5.79 21.58
CA PHE A 33 -9.68 7.09 21.72
C PHE A 33 -8.87 8.22 21.09
N LYS A 34 -7.54 8.15 21.19
CA LYS A 34 -6.65 9.11 20.50
C LYS A 34 -6.79 9.00 18.98
N LYS A 35 -6.97 7.79 18.42
CA LYS A 35 -7.25 7.58 16.99
C LYS A 35 -8.58 8.22 16.57
N ARG A 36 -9.66 8.03 17.34
CA ARG A 36 -10.97 8.64 17.05
C ARG A 36 -10.94 10.16 17.14
N LEU A 37 -10.22 10.74 18.11
CA LEU A 37 -10.10 12.19 18.25
C LEU A 37 -9.27 12.81 17.11
N LYS A 38 -8.16 12.15 16.68
CA LYS A 38 -7.38 12.58 15.53
C LYS A 38 -8.19 12.53 14.22
N ALA A 39 -8.94 11.45 14.00
CA ALA A 39 -9.84 11.34 12.84
C ALA A 39 -10.91 12.45 12.82
N PHE A 40 -11.45 12.80 13.99
CA PHE A 40 -12.42 13.89 14.12
C PHE A 40 -11.78 15.27 13.88
N GLN A 41 -10.53 15.48 14.28
CA GLN A 41 -9.77 16.71 14.02
C GLN A 41 -9.39 16.82 12.54
N GLN A 42 -9.03 15.72 11.87
CA GLN A 42 -8.75 15.71 10.43
C GLN A 42 -9.99 16.06 9.60
N VAL A 43 -11.16 15.54 9.95
CA VAL A 43 -12.43 15.91 9.30
C VAL A 43 -12.77 17.39 9.53
N GLN A 44 -12.41 17.99 10.69
CA GLN A 44 -12.64 19.41 10.94
C GLN A 44 -11.68 20.34 10.20
N VAL A 45 -10.44 19.87 9.89
CA VAL A 45 -9.47 20.65 9.11
C VAL A 45 -9.86 20.68 7.63
N GLN A 46 -10.45 19.59 7.11
CA GLN A 46 -10.93 19.56 5.72
C GLN A 46 -12.17 20.43 5.48
N THR A 47 -13.01 20.64 6.49
CA THR A 47 -14.22 21.46 6.36
C THR A 47 -14.00 22.97 6.57
N LYS A 48 -12.77 23.43 6.86
CA LYS A 48 -12.48 24.86 7.11
C LYS A 48 -11.83 25.59 5.94
N LYS A 49 -11.79 25.02 4.73
CA LYS A 49 -11.27 25.68 3.52
C LYS A 49 -12.25 25.67 2.36
N GLU A 50 -13.45 26.13 2.58
CA GLU A 50 -14.27 26.68 1.51
C GLU A 50 -14.68 28.11 1.91
N GLU A 51 -13.78 29.06 1.70
CA GLU A 51 -14.22 30.44 1.43
C GLU A 51 -14.80 30.41 0.01
N THR A 52 -16.12 30.42 -0.05
CA THR A 52 -16.87 30.56 -1.31
C THR A 52 -16.56 31.91 -1.93
N LEU A 53 -15.73 31.91 -2.96
CA LEU A 53 -15.60 33.04 -3.89
C LEU A 53 -16.96 33.36 -4.50
N PRO A 54 -17.27 34.62 -4.78
CA PRO A 54 -18.55 35.01 -5.35
C PRO A 54 -18.84 34.26 -6.67
N PRO A 55 -20.09 33.89 -6.94
CA PRO A 55 -20.47 32.98 -8.02
C PRO A 55 -20.09 33.42 -9.44
N SER A 56 -19.72 34.67 -9.63
CA SER A 56 -19.34 35.22 -10.95
C SER A 56 -17.89 34.94 -11.35
N LEU A 57 -17.03 34.45 -10.44
CA LEU A 57 -15.62 34.09 -10.70
C LEU A 57 -15.37 32.59 -10.73
N SER A 58 -16.38 31.76 -10.53
CA SER A 58 -16.26 30.29 -10.46
C SER A 58 -16.42 29.58 -11.81
N GLN A 59 -16.41 30.27 -12.94
CA GLN A 59 -16.15 29.64 -14.22
C GLN A 59 -14.67 29.29 -14.28
N THR A 60 -14.30 28.29 -13.48
CA THR A 60 -12.95 27.79 -13.38
C THR A 60 -12.51 27.26 -14.72
N ILE A 61 -11.41 27.78 -15.22
CA ILE A 61 -10.68 27.18 -16.34
C ILE A 61 -10.46 25.71 -15.98
N PRO A 62 -10.86 24.76 -16.82
CA PRO A 62 -10.70 23.35 -16.51
C PRO A 62 -9.25 23.01 -16.16
N THR A 63 -9.05 22.16 -15.15
CA THR A 63 -7.72 21.80 -14.62
C THR A 63 -6.75 21.25 -15.67
N PHE A 64 -7.26 20.71 -16.79
CA PHE A 64 -6.40 20.23 -17.87
C PHE A 64 -5.63 21.34 -18.59
N TYR A 65 -6.05 22.59 -18.53
CA TYR A 65 -5.28 23.74 -19.04
C TYR A 65 -4.05 24.06 -18.19
N PHE A 66 -3.98 23.50 -16.99
CA PHE A 66 -2.88 23.73 -16.07
C PHE A 66 -2.18 22.41 -15.73
N PRO A 67 -1.51 21.76 -16.68
CA PRO A 67 -0.91 20.45 -16.45
C PRO A 67 0.15 20.47 -15.33
N ARG A 68 0.76 21.62 -15.06
CA ARG A 68 1.73 21.82 -13.96
C ARG A 68 1.16 22.54 -12.73
N GLY A 69 -0.16 22.56 -12.60
CA GLY A 69 -0.89 23.28 -11.55
C GLY A 69 -1.33 24.68 -11.99
N CYS A 70 -2.41 25.18 -11.39
CA CYS A 70 -2.89 26.54 -11.62
C CYS A 70 -1.91 27.55 -11.00
N PRO A 71 -1.42 28.56 -11.73
CA PRO A 71 -0.57 29.58 -11.18
C PRO A 71 -1.28 30.28 -10.01
N LYS A 72 -0.65 30.24 -8.83
CA LYS A 72 -1.14 31.00 -7.68
C LYS A 72 -0.74 32.47 -7.84
N GLU A 73 -1.68 33.39 -7.64
CA GLU A 73 -1.36 34.81 -7.63
C GLU A 73 -0.28 35.09 -6.60
N LYS A 74 0.85 35.64 -7.05
CA LYS A 74 1.94 36.26 -6.26
C LYS A 74 2.59 35.35 -5.20
N VAL A 75 3.12 34.21 -5.57
CA VAL A 75 4.22 33.65 -4.76
C VAL A 75 5.43 34.59 -4.92
N ASN A 76 5.85 35.21 -3.82
CA ASN A 76 7.06 36.05 -3.84
C ASN A 76 8.30 35.10 -3.90
N ILE A 77 8.69 34.75 -5.12
CA ILE A 77 9.82 33.83 -5.37
C ILE A 77 11.10 34.35 -4.72
N ASP A 78 11.33 35.65 -4.73
CA ASP A 78 12.55 36.25 -4.16
C ASP A 78 12.59 36.13 -2.63
N ALA A 79 11.45 36.24 -1.95
CA ALA A 79 11.37 35.99 -0.51
C ALA A 79 11.68 34.52 -0.16
N VAL A 80 11.18 33.57 -0.95
CA VAL A 80 11.50 32.11 -0.78
C VAL A 80 12.99 31.90 -1.01
N ILE A 81 13.56 32.44 -2.06
CA ILE A 81 14.98 32.30 -2.37
C ILE A 81 15.85 32.93 -1.25
N ALA A 82 15.51 34.12 -0.75
CA ALA A 82 16.22 34.74 0.35
C ALA A 82 16.18 33.91 1.66
N LYS A 83 15.06 33.18 1.90
CA LYS A 83 14.96 32.22 3.03
C LYS A 83 15.91 31.04 2.83
N ILE A 84 16.01 30.50 1.60
CA ILE A 84 16.91 29.42 1.24
C ILE A 84 18.38 29.85 1.39
N GLU A 85 18.75 31.00 0.85
CA GLU A 85 20.12 31.54 0.95
C GLU A 85 20.57 31.72 2.40
N ARG A 86 19.68 32.24 3.25
CA ARG A 86 19.90 32.32 4.71
C ARG A 86 20.08 30.98 5.37
N THR A 87 19.43 29.93 4.87
CA THR A 87 19.64 28.58 5.39
C THR A 87 20.98 28.04 4.97
N PHE A 88 21.38 28.21 3.70
CA PHE A 88 22.69 27.78 3.21
C PHE A 88 23.86 28.51 3.87
N SER A 89 23.70 29.79 4.27
CA SER A 89 24.76 30.52 4.97
C SER A 89 25.11 29.95 6.36
N GLN A 90 24.27 29.06 6.90
CA GLN A 90 24.54 28.32 8.14
C GLN A 90 25.43 27.10 7.93
N PHE A 91 25.63 26.66 6.67
CA PHE A 91 26.41 25.50 6.37
C PHE A 91 27.86 25.84 5.99
N PRO A 92 28.82 24.93 6.23
CA PRO A 92 30.22 25.14 5.85
C PRO A 92 30.37 25.43 4.35
N ASN A 93 31.01 26.56 4.00
CA ASN A 93 31.22 26.99 2.62
C ASN A 93 29.92 27.10 1.78
N GLU A 94 28.79 27.37 2.42
CA GLU A 94 27.45 27.45 1.80
C GLU A 94 27.13 26.20 0.97
N ARG A 95 27.48 25.02 1.51
CA ARG A 95 27.24 23.71 0.92
C ARG A 95 26.44 22.83 1.86
N ALA A 96 25.40 22.19 1.35
CA ALA A 96 24.55 21.28 2.08
C ALA A 96 24.88 19.82 1.67
N THR A 97 25.08 18.96 2.66
CA THR A 97 25.08 17.49 2.48
C THR A 97 23.65 16.96 2.43
N LEU A 98 23.46 15.67 2.18
CA LEU A 98 22.12 15.06 2.21
C LEU A 98 21.43 15.25 3.59
N ASP A 99 22.20 15.16 4.67
CA ASP A 99 21.67 15.34 6.03
C ASP A 99 21.24 16.79 6.30
N ASP A 100 21.99 17.76 5.77
CA ASP A 100 21.65 19.18 5.88
C ASP A 100 20.41 19.57 5.06
N MET A 101 20.09 18.79 4.01
CA MET A 101 18.97 19.07 3.10
C MET A 101 17.61 19.02 3.77
N GLY A 102 17.49 18.42 4.95
CA GLY A 102 16.26 18.50 5.75
C GLY A 102 15.90 19.95 6.11
N LYS A 103 16.89 20.78 6.50
CA LYS A 103 16.69 22.21 6.78
C LYS A 103 16.34 22.98 5.51
N VAL A 104 16.94 22.61 4.38
CA VAL A 104 16.67 23.24 3.08
C VAL A 104 15.24 22.90 2.60
N ALA A 105 14.79 21.65 2.76
CA ALA A 105 13.42 21.25 2.46
C ALA A 105 12.39 22.09 3.23
N LYS A 106 12.62 22.31 4.53
CA LYS A 106 11.79 23.19 5.36
C LYS A 106 11.85 24.67 4.92
N ALA A 107 13.00 25.14 4.45
CA ALA A 107 13.10 26.48 3.87
C ALA A 107 12.31 26.62 2.57
N CYS A 108 12.13 25.54 1.83
CA CYS A 108 11.32 25.46 0.61
C CYS A 108 9.82 25.22 0.88
N ASP A 109 9.42 25.13 2.15
CA ASP A 109 8.07 24.74 2.59
C ASP A 109 7.66 23.34 2.06
N CYS A 110 8.64 22.42 1.99
CA CYS A 110 8.46 21.03 1.58
C CYS A 110 8.54 20.08 2.78
N PRO A 111 7.91 18.89 2.71
CA PRO A 111 8.09 17.84 3.71
C PRO A 111 9.55 17.41 3.85
N LEU A 112 9.94 16.94 5.04
CA LEU A 112 11.31 16.55 5.34
C LEU A 112 11.88 15.55 4.34
N TYR A 113 11.12 14.51 3.97
CA TYR A 113 11.56 13.45 3.08
C TYR A 113 11.65 13.86 1.60
N TRP A 114 11.38 15.11 1.26
CA TRP A 114 11.76 15.65 -0.04
C TRP A 114 13.25 16.03 -0.10
N LYS A 115 13.99 15.91 0.99
CA LYS A 115 15.42 16.20 1.06
C LYS A 115 16.24 15.41 0.04
N GLY A 116 15.95 14.10 -0.12
CA GLY A 116 16.57 13.25 -1.12
C GLY A 116 16.32 13.75 -2.55
N PRO A 117 15.06 13.83 -3.01
CA PRO A 117 14.72 14.43 -4.31
C PRO A 117 15.35 15.80 -4.58
N LEU A 118 15.33 16.68 -3.61
CA LEU A 118 15.96 18.01 -3.73
C LEU A 118 17.48 17.94 -3.90
N PHE A 119 18.14 17.05 -3.17
CA PHE A 119 19.58 16.82 -3.23
C PHE A 119 20.01 16.28 -4.59
N TYR A 120 19.33 15.22 -5.06
CA TYR A 120 19.67 14.58 -6.34
C TYR A 120 19.37 15.48 -7.53
N CYS A 121 18.22 16.14 -7.57
CA CYS A 121 17.87 17.09 -8.63
C CYS A 121 18.85 18.28 -8.73
N ALA A 122 19.40 18.75 -7.61
CA ALA A 122 20.42 19.79 -7.58
C ALA A 122 21.84 19.26 -7.93
N GLY A 123 22.00 17.97 -8.24
CA GLY A 123 23.25 17.34 -8.66
C GLY A 123 24.20 17.01 -7.51
N GLY A 124 23.66 16.79 -6.31
CA GLY A 124 24.42 16.40 -5.11
C GLY A 124 25.04 15.03 -5.18
N GLU A 125 24.47 14.10 -5.96
CA GLU A 125 24.94 12.73 -6.10
C GLU A 125 26.43 12.62 -6.47
N ARG A 126 26.88 13.43 -7.42
CA ARG A 126 28.26 13.37 -7.94
C ARG A 126 29.30 13.99 -7.02
N THR A 127 28.90 14.93 -6.16
CA THR A 127 29.83 15.75 -5.37
C THR A 127 29.72 15.46 -3.87
N GLY A 128 28.66 14.74 -3.43
CA GLY A 128 28.34 14.56 -2.01
C GLY A 128 27.76 15.80 -1.33
N TYR A 129 27.66 16.92 -2.05
CA TYR A 129 27.08 18.17 -1.54
C TYR A 129 26.45 19.01 -2.64
N VAL A 130 25.58 19.93 -2.24
CA VAL A 130 24.93 20.92 -3.12
C VAL A 130 25.33 22.31 -2.69
N SER A 131 25.80 23.16 -3.63
CA SER A 131 26.08 24.56 -3.36
C SER A 131 24.83 25.42 -3.48
N VAL A 132 24.77 26.53 -2.74
CA VAL A 132 23.65 27.47 -2.75
C VAL A 132 23.29 27.91 -4.18
N HIS A 133 24.26 28.27 -5.00
CA HIS A 133 24.03 28.75 -6.38
C HIS A 133 23.34 27.70 -7.26
N LYS A 134 23.78 26.44 -7.18
CA LYS A 134 23.15 25.35 -7.95
C LYS A 134 21.73 25.09 -7.48
N PHE A 135 21.53 25.07 -6.16
CA PHE A 135 20.22 24.84 -5.59
C PHE A 135 19.24 25.96 -5.94
N VAL A 136 19.64 27.20 -5.75
CA VAL A 136 18.80 28.38 -6.06
C VAL A 136 18.43 28.43 -7.54
N ALA A 137 19.36 28.16 -8.44
CA ALA A 137 19.09 28.12 -9.88
C ALA A 137 18.05 27.04 -10.22
N MET A 138 18.20 25.84 -9.68
CA MET A 138 17.26 24.72 -9.85
C MET A 138 15.88 25.06 -9.27
N TRP A 139 15.84 25.52 -8.01
CA TRP A 139 14.57 25.76 -7.30
C TRP A 139 13.79 26.94 -7.90
N ARG A 140 14.48 28.01 -8.31
CA ARG A 140 13.86 29.14 -9.02
C ARG A 140 13.17 28.68 -10.29
N LYS A 141 13.80 27.79 -11.07
CA LYS A 141 13.19 27.20 -12.27
C LYS A 141 11.95 26.38 -11.95
N ILE A 142 11.96 25.60 -10.87
CA ILE A 142 10.82 24.81 -10.41
C ILE A 142 9.67 25.74 -10.01
N LEU A 143 9.92 26.78 -9.20
CA LEU A 143 8.88 27.72 -8.78
C LEU A 143 8.25 28.49 -9.97
N GLN A 144 8.99 28.70 -11.06
CA GLN A 144 8.48 29.34 -12.27
C GLN A 144 7.65 28.40 -13.15
N THR A 145 7.80 27.10 -13.04
CA THR A 145 7.20 26.11 -13.95
C THR A 145 6.25 25.12 -13.29
N CYS A 146 6.32 24.96 -11.97
CA CYS A 146 5.52 24.00 -11.22
C CYS A 146 4.76 24.72 -10.11
N TYR A 147 3.43 24.66 -10.13
CA TYR A 147 2.56 25.46 -9.27
C TYR A 147 1.87 24.65 -8.16
N ASP A 148 1.95 23.32 -8.21
CA ASP A 148 1.46 22.43 -7.17
C ASP A 148 2.53 21.40 -6.76
N ASP A 149 2.30 20.72 -5.65
CA ASP A 149 3.29 19.80 -5.08
C ASP A 149 3.47 18.55 -5.95
N ALA A 150 2.42 18.08 -6.64
CA ALA A 150 2.54 16.96 -7.58
C ALA A 150 3.48 17.32 -8.75
N ALA A 151 3.34 18.53 -9.31
CA ALA A 151 4.22 18.98 -10.39
C ALA A 151 5.66 19.16 -9.93
N LYS A 152 5.88 19.71 -8.72
CA LYS A 152 7.21 19.84 -8.12
C LYS A 152 7.83 18.47 -7.87
N PHE A 153 7.08 17.53 -7.25
CA PHE A 153 7.56 16.20 -6.93
C PHE A 153 7.96 15.42 -8.17
N VAL A 154 7.09 15.40 -9.20
CA VAL A 154 7.43 14.76 -10.49
C VAL A 154 8.68 15.39 -11.10
N HIS A 155 8.78 16.73 -11.10
CA HIS A 155 9.94 17.43 -11.66
C HIS A 155 11.27 17.09 -10.93
N LEU A 156 11.20 16.85 -9.62
CA LEU A 156 12.37 16.52 -8.81
C LEU A 156 12.87 15.10 -9.04
N LEU A 157 11.96 14.14 -9.33
CA LEU A 157 12.31 12.72 -9.47
C LEU A 157 12.46 12.27 -10.93
N MET A 158 11.73 12.90 -11.86
CA MET A 158 11.67 12.44 -13.26
C MET A 158 13.03 12.46 -13.95
N ASN A 159 13.24 11.51 -14.85
CA ASN A 159 14.35 11.57 -15.78
C ASN A 159 14.25 12.82 -16.68
N PRO A 160 15.38 13.46 -17.07
CA PRO A 160 15.39 14.63 -17.91
C PRO A 160 14.60 14.41 -19.20
N GLY A 161 13.66 15.32 -19.50
CA GLY A 161 12.83 15.25 -20.70
C GLY A 161 11.53 14.44 -20.56
N CYS A 162 11.31 13.77 -19.42
CA CYS A 162 10.05 13.09 -19.12
C CYS A 162 9.05 14.03 -18.43
N ASN A 163 7.77 13.59 -18.38
CA ASN A 163 6.69 14.23 -17.62
C ASN A 163 5.89 13.23 -16.78
N TYR A 164 6.51 12.10 -16.48
CA TYR A 164 5.97 10.99 -15.70
C TYR A 164 7.08 10.38 -14.86
N LEU A 165 6.71 9.55 -13.87
CA LEU A 165 7.63 8.79 -13.05
C LEU A 165 7.54 7.31 -13.41
N VAL A 166 8.70 6.64 -13.43
CA VAL A 166 8.83 5.19 -13.52
C VAL A 166 9.28 4.61 -12.18
N GLN A 167 9.26 3.29 -12.03
CA GLN A 167 9.60 2.63 -10.77
C GLN A 167 11.01 3.00 -10.28
N GLU A 168 11.95 3.06 -11.18
CA GLU A 168 13.35 3.36 -10.91
C GLU A 168 13.55 4.77 -10.30
N ASP A 169 12.70 5.72 -10.65
CA ASP A 169 12.78 7.10 -10.15
C ASP A 169 12.50 7.20 -8.63
N PHE A 170 11.79 6.23 -8.06
CA PHE A 170 11.49 6.20 -6.63
C PHE A 170 12.61 5.62 -5.77
N ILE A 171 13.55 4.88 -6.35
CA ILE A 171 14.61 4.18 -5.61
C ILE A 171 15.45 5.12 -4.74
N PRO A 172 16.02 6.23 -5.26
CA PRO A 172 16.83 7.12 -4.43
C PRO A 172 16.05 7.79 -3.30
N PHE A 173 14.78 8.12 -3.57
CA PHE A 173 13.87 8.69 -2.56
C PHE A 173 13.62 7.69 -1.42
N LEU A 174 13.30 6.43 -1.74
CA LEU A 174 13.02 5.41 -0.73
C LEU A 174 14.27 4.92 0.00
N GLN A 175 15.44 4.92 -0.65
CA GLN A 175 16.71 4.67 0.01
C GLN A 175 16.96 5.70 1.14
N ASP A 176 16.69 6.98 0.86
CA ASP A 176 16.80 8.03 1.88
C ASP A 176 15.78 7.82 3.02
N VAL A 177 14.54 7.44 2.71
CA VAL A 177 13.53 7.12 3.73
C VAL A 177 14.01 5.98 4.63
N VAL A 178 14.45 4.85 4.07
CA VAL A 178 14.95 3.70 4.85
C VAL A 178 16.16 4.09 5.69
N ASN A 179 17.07 4.91 5.16
CA ASN A 179 18.26 5.31 5.86
C ASN A 179 18.04 6.33 6.99
N SER A 180 16.94 7.09 6.94
CA SER A 180 16.76 8.21 7.86
C SER A 180 15.49 8.13 8.71
N HIS A 181 14.50 7.30 8.36
CA HIS A 181 13.30 7.13 9.17
C HIS A 181 13.60 6.31 10.44
N PRO A 182 13.19 6.80 11.64
CA PRO A 182 13.49 6.13 12.90
C PRO A 182 12.92 4.70 12.97
N GLY A 183 11.72 4.47 12.44
CA GLY A 183 11.05 3.18 12.41
C GLY A 183 11.64 2.16 11.43
N LEU A 184 12.65 2.53 10.63
CA LEU A 184 13.31 1.66 9.65
C LEU A 184 14.81 1.50 9.90
N SER A 185 15.32 1.99 11.03
CA SER A 185 16.77 2.01 11.33
C SER A 185 17.39 0.62 11.32
N PHE A 186 16.64 -0.41 11.69
CA PHE A 186 17.08 -1.82 11.72
C PHE A 186 17.33 -2.41 10.32
N LEU A 187 16.68 -1.88 9.27
CA LEU A 187 16.87 -2.34 7.89
C LEU A 187 18.24 -1.94 7.30
N LYS A 188 18.93 -0.97 7.89
CA LYS A 188 20.24 -0.50 7.38
C LYS A 188 21.29 -1.60 7.35
N GLU A 189 21.26 -2.52 8.30
CA GLU A 189 22.22 -3.61 8.44
C GLU A 189 21.85 -4.85 7.61
N ALA A 190 20.60 -4.94 7.11
CA ALA A 190 20.06 -6.07 6.38
C ALA A 190 19.81 -5.71 4.90
N SER A 191 20.88 -5.71 4.08
CA SER A 191 20.84 -5.20 2.70
C SER A 191 19.82 -5.89 1.79
N GLU A 192 19.55 -7.18 2.01
CA GLU A 192 18.54 -7.94 1.24
C GLU A 192 17.13 -7.46 1.56
N PHE A 193 16.78 -7.38 2.84
CA PHE A 193 15.49 -6.84 3.29
C PHE A 193 15.31 -5.38 2.85
N HIS A 194 16.36 -4.57 2.92
CA HIS A 194 16.36 -3.19 2.45
C HIS A 194 15.89 -3.09 1.00
N SER A 195 16.50 -3.87 0.11
CA SER A 195 16.18 -3.91 -1.32
C SER A 195 14.74 -4.40 -1.57
N ARG A 196 14.31 -5.45 -0.86
CA ARG A 196 12.96 -6.02 -0.99
C ARG A 196 11.89 -5.09 -0.43
N TYR A 197 12.16 -4.43 0.70
CA TYR A 197 11.27 -3.40 1.24
C TYR A 197 11.04 -2.26 0.24
N ILE A 198 12.10 -1.71 -0.33
CA ILE A 198 11.99 -0.65 -1.35
C ILE A 198 11.15 -1.13 -2.54
N THR A 199 11.40 -2.34 -3.03
CA THR A 199 10.62 -2.92 -4.13
C THR A 199 9.15 -3.03 -3.77
N THR A 200 8.82 -3.53 -2.57
CA THR A 200 7.43 -3.66 -2.10
C THR A 200 6.74 -2.31 -2.02
N VAL A 201 7.38 -1.30 -1.44
CA VAL A 201 6.82 0.05 -1.34
C VAL A 201 6.56 0.63 -2.74
N ILE A 202 7.51 0.49 -3.67
CA ILE A 202 7.34 0.93 -5.07
C ILE A 202 6.13 0.23 -5.70
N GLN A 203 6.00 -1.09 -5.55
CA GLN A 203 4.87 -1.82 -6.12
C GLN A 203 3.54 -1.39 -5.50
N ARG A 204 3.49 -1.14 -4.20
CA ARG A 204 2.29 -0.61 -3.52
C ARG A 204 1.92 0.79 -4.01
N ILE A 205 2.92 1.66 -4.25
CA ILE A 205 2.67 2.98 -4.86
C ILE A 205 2.07 2.82 -6.25
N PHE A 206 2.66 1.97 -7.10
CA PHE A 206 2.14 1.74 -8.45
C PHE A 206 0.78 1.05 -8.45
N TYR A 207 0.54 0.13 -7.54
CA TYR A 207 -0.75 -0.56 -7.37
C TYR A 207 -1.90 0.42 -7.10
N THR A 208 -1.65 1.42 -6.26
CA THR A 208 -2.67 2.38 -5.84
C THR A 208 -2.77 3.57 -6.79
N VAL A 209 -1.63 4.11 -7.24
CA VAL A 209 -1.55 5.39 -7.97
C VAL A 209 -1.64 5.21 -9.48
N ASN A 210 -0.97 4.19 -10.07
CA ASN A 210 -0.90 4.01 -11.52
C ASN A 210 -2.16 3.33 -12.09
N ARG A 211 -3.28 4.07 -12.05
CA ARG A 211 -4.60 3.56 -12.46
C ARG A 211 -4.72 3.24 -13.95
N SER A 212 -3.80 3.75 -14.77
CA SER A 212 -3.74 3.44 -16.21
C SER A 212 -3.03 2.12 -16.54
N TRP A 213 -2.39 1.46 -15.57
CA TRP A 213 -1.57 0.26 -15.74
C TRP A 213 -0.41 0.43 -16.73
N SER A 214 -0.06 1.67 -17.05
CA SER A 214 0.96 1.99 -18.05
C SER A 214 2.40 1.74 -17.59
N GLY A 215 2.63 1.49 -16.30
CA GLY A 215 3.96 1.48 -15.70
C GLY A 215 4.59 2.87 -15.57
N LYS A 216 3.78 3.93 -15.73
CA LYS A 216 4.20 5.33 -15.68
C LYS A 216 3.19 6.13 -14.88
N ILE A 217 3.61 6.69 -13.75
CA ILE A 217 2.76 7.57 -12.94
C ILE A 217 2.81 8.97 -13.55
N THR A 218 1.65 9.43 -14.02
CA THR A 218 1.46 10.77 -14.57
C THR A 218 1.14 11.78 -13.47
N LEU A 219 1.32 13.07 -13.78
CA LEU A 219 0.91 14.16 -12.88
C LEU A 219 -0.57 14.07 -12.48
N THR A 220 -1.44 13.66 -13.41
CA THR A 220 -2.88 13.54 -13.15
C THR A 220 -3.19 12.41 -12.16
N GLU A 221 -2.50 11.28 -12.28
CA GLU A 221 -2.64 10.15 -11.34
C GLU A 221 -2.13 10.52 -9.96
N LEU A 222 -0.96 11.15 -9.88
CA LEU A 222 -0.36 11.58 -8.62
C LEU A 222 -1.26 12.58 -7.87
N ARG A 223 -1.87 13.55 -8.57
CA ARG A 223 -2.81 14.51 -7.98
C ARG A 223 -4.07 13.88 -7.41
N LYS A 224 -4.55 12.80 -8.03
CA LYS A 224 -5.74 12.07 -7.58
C LYS A 224 -5.49 11.13 -6.41
N SER A 225 -4.23 10.84 -6.14
CA SER A 225 -3.81 9.94 -5.05
C SER A 225 -3.56 10.70 -3.76
N ASN A 226 -3.48 9.97 -2.66
CA ASN A 226 -3.07 10.46 -1.35
C ASN A 226 -1.57 10.25 -1.07
N PHE A 227 -0.79 9.88 -2.08
CA PHE A 227 0.62 9.52 -1.90
C PHE A 227 1.45 10.65 -1.27
N LEU A 228 1.32 11.88 -1.78
CA LEU A 228 2.09 13.02 -1.24
C LEU A 228 1.71 13.38 0.19
N GLN A 229 0.45 13.13 0.59
CA GLN A 229 0.01 13.28 1.98
C GLN A 229 0.68 12.22 2.88
N ASN A 230 0.77 10.97 2.41
CA ASN A 230 1.48 9.91 3.11
C ASN A 230 2.99 10.19 3.22
N VAL A 231 3.61 10.77 2.19
CA VAL A 231 5.01 11.23 2.27
C VAL A 231 5.20 12.32 3.33
N ALA A 232 4.23 13.23 3.49
CA ALA A 232 4.29 14.23 4.54
C ALA A 232 4.14 13.63 5.95
N LEU A 233 3.32 12.59 6.10
CA LEU A 233 3.13 11.90 7.39
C LEU A 233 4.37 11.13 7.86
N LEU A 234 5.30 10.75 6.97
CA LEU A 234 6.57 10.13 7.36
C LEU A 234 7.39 10.96 8.37
N GLU A 235 7.20 12.28 8.37
CA GLU A 235 7.88 13.15 9.32
C GLU A 235 7.19 13.21 10.68
N GLU A 236 5.87 13.02 10.70
CA GLU A 236 5.03 13.16 11.88
C GLU A 236 4.92 11.87 12.68
N GLU A 237 5.01 10.72 11.97
CA GLU A 237 4.80 9.41 12.54
C GLU A 237 6.14 8.66 12.64
N ALA A 238 6.55 8.35 13.87
CA ALA A 238 7.80 7.63 14.13
C ALA A 238 7.65 6.11 13.94
N ASP A 239 6.44 5.58 14.12
CA ASP A 239 6.13 4.18 13.86
C ASP A 239 5.68 4.00 12.41
N ILE A 240 6.55 3.42 11.59
CA ILE A 240 6.30 3.19 10.16
C ILE A 240 5.06 2.32 9.92
N ASN A 241 4.68 1.46 10.86
CA ASN A 241 3.54 0.55 10.73
C ASN A 241 2.18 1.28 10.84
N GLN A 242 2.17 2.54 11.32
CA GLN A 242 0.96 3.37 11.27
C GLN A 242 0.68 3.93 9.88
N LEU A 243 1.64 3.85 8.95
CA LEU A 243 1.51 4.29 7.56
C LEU A 243 1.15 3.10 6.65
N THR A 244 -0.03 2.53 6.90
CA THR A 244 -0.51 1.27 6.29
C THR A 244 -0.71 1.34 4.79
N GLU A 245 -0.95 2.53 4.22
CA GLU A 245 -1.21 2.72 2.78
C GLU A 245 -0.03 2.26 1.89
N TYR A 246 1.21 2.65 2.26
CA TYR A 246 2.39 2.40 1.42
C TYR A 246 3.59 1.85 2.19
N PHE A 247 3.86 2.33 3.42
CA PHE A 247 5.16 2.24 4.06
C PHE A 247 5.26 1.21 5.20
N SER A 248 4.15 0.56 5.61
CA SER A 248 4.16 -0.40 6.70
C SER A 248 5.17 -1.52 6.48
N TYR A 249 6.06 -1.72 7.46
CA TYR A 249 7.02 -2.82 7.48
C TYR A 249 6.31 -4.17 7.69
N GLU A 250 5.28 -4.22 8.53
CA GLU A 250 4.49 -5.44 8.78
C GLU A 250 3.88 -5.96 7.47
N HIS A 251 3.29 -5.06 6.65
CA HIS A 251 2.77 -5.44 5.33
C HIS A 251 3.85 -5.94 4.37
N PHE A 252 5.02 -5.32 4.38
CA PHE A 252 6.16 -5.82 3.60
C PHE A 252 6.57 -7.20 4.07
N TYR A 253 6.69 -7.41 5.38
CA TYR A 253 7.17 -8.65 5.96
C TYR A 253 6.27 -9.83 5.63
N VAL A 254 4.95 -9.66 5.73
CA VAL A 254 3.96 -10.66 5.31
C VAL A 254 4.13 -11.04 3.84
N ILE A 255 4.22 -10.06 2.94
CA ILE A 255 4.41 -10.32 1.50
C ILE A 255 5.73 -11.08 1.26
N TYR A 256 6.79 -10.68 1.93
CA TYR A 256 8.11 -11.30 1.80
C TYR A 256 8.10 -12.76 2.27
N CYS A 257 7.52 -13.04 3.43
CA CYS A 257 7.43 -14.40 3.97
C CYS A 257 6.57 -15.30 3.09
N LYS A 258 5.40 -14.83 2.62
CA LYS A 258 4.54 -15.59 1.70
C LYS A 258 5.22 -15.86 0.36
N PHE A 259 6.04 -14.95 -0.15
CA PHE A 259 6.84 -15.21 -1.34
C PHE A 259 7.86 -16.34 -1.10
N TRP A 260 8.60 -16.30 -0.01
CA TRP A 260 9.60 -17.32 0.35
C TRP A 260 9.00 -18.69 0.65
N GLU A 261 7.81 -18.74 1.22
CA GLU A 261 7.07 -19.97 1.43
C GLU A 261 6.77 -20.71 0.12
N LEU A 262 6.48 -19.95 -0.93
CA LEU A 262 6.16 -20.49 -2.26
C LEU A 262 7.39 -20.77 -3.12
N ASP A 263 8.43 -19.92 -3.03
CA ASP A 263 9.70 -20.04 -3.78
C ASP A 263 10.59 -21.13 -3.17
N THR A 264 10.23 -22.40 -3.38
CA THR A 264 10.90 -23.52 -2.72
C THR A 264 12.25 -23.90 -3.36
N ASP A 265 12.45 -23.55 -4.63
CA ASP A 265 13.73 -23.77 -5.32
C ASP A 265 14.69 -22.58 -5.18
N HIS A 266 14.21 -21.49 -4.56
CA HIS A 266 14.96 -20.26 -4.26
C HIS A 266 15.59 -19.59 -5.49
N ASP A 267 14.89 -19.67 -6.63
CA ASP A 267 15.34 -19.01 -7.85
C ASP A 267 14.88 -17.54 -7.96
N LEU A 268 14.18 -17.04 -6.93
CA LEU A 268 13.65 -15.68 -6.80
C LEU A 268 12.49 -15.36 -7.75
N TYR A 269 11.84 -16.38 -8.26
CA TYR A 269 10.66 -16.32 -9.09
C TYR A 269 9.62 -17.35 -8.61
N ILE A 270 8.38 -17.11 -8.91
CA ILE A 270 7.27 -18.03 -8.66
C ILE A 270 6.82 -18.61 -10.00
N ASP A 271 6.81 -19.92 -10.13
CA ASP A 271 6.23 -20.63 -11.26
C ASP A 271 4.75 -21.00 -10.99
N ARG A 272 4.10 -21.68 -11.95
CA ARG A 272 2.69 -22.09 -11.80
C ARG A 272 2.47 -23.11 -10.69
N LYS A 273 3.43 -23.98 -10.44
CA LYS A 273 3.33 -25.01 -9.40
C LYS A 273 3.51 -24.39 -8.02
N ASP A 274 4.42 -23.43 -7.93
CA ASP A 274 4.63 -22.67 -6.72
C ASP A 274 3.38 -21.89 -6.35
N LEU A 275 2.81 -21.12 -7.29
CA LEU A 275 1.62 -20.34 -7.06
C LEU A 275 0.40 -21.21 -6.72
N ALA A 276 0.31 -22.42 -7.30
CA ALA A 276 -0.77 -23.35 -7.01
C ALA A 276 -0.79 -23.80 -5.54
N ARG A 277 0.34 -23.75 -4.82
CA ARG A 277 0.39 -24.09 -3.38
C ARG A 277 -0.15 -22.99 -2.46
N HIS A 278 -0.38 -21.80 -3.00
CA HIS A 278 -0.95 -20.72 -2.20
C HIS A 278 -2.30 -21.13 -1.61
N ASN A 279 -2.46 -20.94 -0.29
CA ASN A 279 -3.65 -21.31 0.47
C ASN A 279 -4.13 -22.74 0.15
N ASP A 280 -3.22 -23.70 0.25
CA ASP A 280 -3.50 -25.12 0.08
C ASP A 280 -4.29 -25.47 -1.21
N HIS A 281 -3.85 -24.91 -2.34
CA HIS A 281 -4.47 -25.11 -3.67
C HIS A 281 -5.89 -24.50 -3.81
N ALA A 282 -6.22 -23.46 -3.03
CA ALA A 282 -7.53 -22.83 -3.07
C ALA A 282 -7.88 -22.24 -4.46
N ILE A 283 -6.90 -21.62 -5.14
CA ILE A 283 -7.10 -20.98 -6.43
C ILE A 283 -7.19 -22.04 -7.55
N SER A 284 -8.09 -21.83 -8.51
CA SER A 284 -8.26 -22.73 -9.65
C SER A 284 -7.04 -22.71 -10.58
N SER A 285 -6.73 -23.84 -11.21
CA SER A 285 -5.60 -23.95 -12.16
C SER A 285 -5.83 -23.09 -13.40
N ARG A 286 -7.07 -22.97 -13.86
CA ARG A 286 -7.46 -22.08 -14.97
C ARG A 286 -7.14 -20.62 -14.64
N MET A 287 -7.42 -20.18 -13.42
CA MET A 287 -7.09 -18.82 -12.99
C MET A 287 -5.58 -18.61 -12.89
N ILE A 288 -4.83 -19.58 -12.35
CA ILE A 288 -3.37 -19.55 -12.33
C ILE A 288 -2.81 -19.41 -13.75
N GLU A 289 -3.30 -20.19 -14.71
CA GLU A 289 -2.87 -20.04 -16.11
C GLU A 289 -3.11 -18.64 -16.66
N ARG A 290 -4.22 -18.01 -16.30
CA ARG A 290 -4.52 -16.62 -16.70
C ARG A 290 -3.55 -15.60 -16.11
N ILE A 291 -3.14 -15.77 -14.85
CA ILE A 291 -2.12 -14.92 -14.23
C ILE A 291 -0.81 -14.98 -15.03
N PHE A 292 -0.41 -16.18 -15.46
CA PHE A 292 0.82 -16.40 -16.24
C PHE A 292 0.66 -16.14 -17.75
N SER A 293 -0.54 -15.88 -18.26
CA SER A 293 -0.78 -15.58 -19.67
C SER A 293 -0.33 -14.18 -20.12
N GLY A 294 -0.02 -13.32 -19.17
CA GLY A 294 0.27 -11.90 -19.43
C GLY A 294 -0.95 -10.99 -19.32
N ALA A 295 -2.14 -11.51 -18.96
CA ALA A 295 -3.37 -10.71 -18.80
C ALA A 295 -3.23 -9.56 -17.81
N VAL A 296 -2.41 -9.74 -16.78
CA VAL A 296 -2.13 -8.76 -15.71
C VAL A 296 -0.76 -8.10 -15.84
N THR A 297 -0.13 -8.18 -17.00
CA THR A 297 1.17 -7.54 -17.26
C THR A 297 1.02 -6.02 -17.28
N ARG A 298 1.95 -5.32 -16.61
CA ARG A 298 2.00 -3.86 -16.50
C ARG A 298 3.06 -3.29 -17.44
N GLY A 299 2.67 -2.30 -18.24
CA GLY A 299 3.58 -1.69 -19.20
C GLY A 299 3.95 -2.65 -20.33
N ARG A 300 5.18 -2.52 -20.86
CA ARG A 300 5.65 -3.30 -22.01
C ARG A 300 6.55 -4.48 -21.67
N LYS A 301 6.69 -4.83 -20.41
CA LYS A 301 7.56 -5.95 -20.00
C LYS A 301 6.82 -7.27 -20.28
N ALA A 302 7.30 -8.02 -21.26
CA ALA A 302 6.85 -9.39 -21.43
C ALA A 302 7.29 -10.24 -20.22
N GLN A 303 6.39 -11.09 -19.74
CA GLN A 303 6.74 -12.11 -18.73
C GLN A 303 7.85 -13.00 -19.30
N LYS A 304 8.96 -13.14 -18.57
CA LYS A 304 10.06 -14.03 -18.94
C LYS A 304 9.70 -15.46 -18.52
N ASP A 305 9.67 -16.35 -19.48
CA ASP A 305 9.71 -17.81 -19.28
C ASP A 305 8.57 -18.42 -18.39
N GLY A 306 7.38 -17.83 -18.36
CA GLY A 306 6.25 -18.38 -17.60
C GLY A 306 6.45 -18.34 -16.08
N LYS A 307 7.25 -17.42 -15.58
CA LYS A 307 7.47 -17.15 -14.16
C LYS A 307 7.07 -15.72 -13.80
N ILE A 308 6.62 -15.49 -12.58
CA ILE A 308 6.35 -14.16 -12.04
C ILE A 308 7.46 -13.74 -11.08
N SER A 309 7.80 -12.45 -11.12
CA SER A 309 8.80 -11.86 -10.23
C SER A 309 8.20 -11.54 -8.85
N TYR A 310 9.07 -11.24 -7.88
CA TYR A 310 8.62 -10.70 -6.59
C TYR A 310 7.70 -9.46 -6.74
N ALA A 311 8.01 -8.58 -7.68
CA ALA A 311 7.19 -7.40 -7.96
C ALA A 311 5.78 -7.78 -8.46
N ASP A 312 5.66 -8.82 -9.28
CA ASP A 312 4.36 -9.30 -9.77
C ASP A 312 3.60 -10.04 -8.65
N PHE A 313 4.33 -10.76 -7.80
CA PHE A 313 3.75 -11.43 -6.64
C PHE A 313 3.14 -10.45 -5.63
N VAL A 314 3.77 -9.28 -5.39
CA VAL A 314 3.17 -8.22 -4.56
C VAL A 314 1.77 -7.84 -5.06
N TRP A 315 1.60 -7.67 -6.37
CA TRP A 315 0.30 -7.35 -6.97
C TRP A 315 -0.70 -8.49 -6.83
N PHE A 316 -0.24 -9.72 -7.06
CA PHE A 316 -1.07 -10.92 -6.89
C PHE A 316 -1.59 -11.02 -5.46
N LEU A 317 -0.71 -11.00 -4.46
CA LEU A 317 -1.10 -11.23 -3.08
C LEU A 317 -2.08 -10.15 -2.56
N ILE A 318 -1.80 -8.87 -2.82
CA ILE A 318 -2.72 -7.79 -2.43
C ILE A 318 -4.07 -7.95 -3.15
N SER A 319 -4.08 -8.35 -4.42
CA SER A 319 -5.32 -8.54 -5.18
C SER A 319 -6.10 -9.78 -4.73
N GLU A 320 -5.41 -10.80 -4.21
CA GLU A 320 -6.05 -12.02 -3.71
C GLU A 320 -6.67 -11.80 -2.33
N GLU A 321 -6.00 -11.07 -1.45
CA GLU A 321 -6.48 -10.89 -0.09
C GLU A 321 -7.47 -9.73 0.06
N ASP A 322 -7.46 -8.78 -0.87
CA ASP A 322 -8.47 -7.72 -0.95
C ASP A 322 -9.03 -7.59 -2.37
N LYS A 323 -10.15 -8.26 -2.64
CA LYS A 323 -10.85 -8.25 -3.93
C LYS A 323 -11.86 -7.10 -4.08
N LYS A 324 -11.83 -6.11 -3.18
CA LYS A 324 -12.77 -4.96 -3.18
C LYS A 324 -12.15 -3.68 -3.71
N THR A 325 -10.81 -3.59 -3.80
CA THR A 325 -10.15 -2.39 -4.31
C THR A 325 -10.32 -2.24 -5.82
N PRO A 326 -10.36 -1.01 -6.35
CA PRO A 326 -10.48 -0.80 -7.80
C PRO A 326 -9.37 -1.49 -8.60
N THR A 327 -8.16 -1.64 -8.05
CA THR A 327 -7.03 -2.32 -8.72
C THR A 327 -7.19 -3.83 -8.71
N SER A 328 -7.62 -4.42 -7.59
CA SER A 328 -7.87 -5.86 -7.51
C SER A 328 -9.01 -6.29 -8.42
N ILE A 329 -10.09 -5.50 -8.46
CA ILE A 329 -11.21 -5.75 -9.38
C ILE A 329 -10.74 -5.73 -10.84
N GLU A 330 -9.90 -4.77 -11.23
CA GLU A 330 -9.30 -4.74 -12.57
C GLU A 330 -8.35 -5.92 -12.81
N TYR A 331 -7.60 -6.35 -11.80
CA TYR A 331 -6.68 -7.47 -11.87
C TYR A 331 -7.42 -8.76 -12.21
N TRP A 332 -8.44 -9.10 -11.43
CA TRP A 332 -9.23 -10.31 -11.62
C TRP A 332 -10.13 -10.25 -12.84
N PHE A 333 -10.70 -9.09 -13.14
CA PHE A 333 -11.44 -8.89 -14.38
C PHE A 333 -10.62 -9.22 -15.62
N ARG A 334 -9.37 -8.73 -15.70
CA ARG A 334 -8.45 -9.03 -16.82
C ARG A 334 -8.08 -10.51 -16.90
N CYS A 335 -8.03 -11.20 -15.76
CA CYS A 335 -7.83 -12.64 -15.77
C CYS A 335 -9.05 -13.41 -16.30
N MET A 336 -10.27 -12.97 -15.96
CA MET A 336 -11.51 -13.63 -16.36
C MET A 336 -11.95 -13.30 -17.79
N ASP A 337 -11.65 -12.11 -18.30
CA ASP A 337 -11.91 -11.67 -19.68
C ASP A 337 -10.96 -12.41 -20.63
N LEU A 338 -11.43 -13.54 -21.19
CA LEU A 338 -10.59 -14.48 -21.96
C LEU A 338 -10.32 -13.94 -23.36
N ASP A 339 -11.32 -13.37 -23.99
CA ASP A 339 -11.25 -12.83 -25.35
C ASP A 339 -10.85 -11.35 -25.42
N GLY A 340 -10.84 -10.65 -24.27
CA GLY A 340 -10.40 -9.27 -24.15
C GLY A 340 -11.42 -8.26 -24.70
N ASP A 341 -12.70 -8.61 -24.74
CA ASP A 341 -13.76 -7.73 -25.26
C ASP A 341 -14.23 -6.66 -24.27
N GLY A 342 -13.77 -6.76 -23.01
CA GLY A 342 -14.08 -5.81 -21.93
C GLY A 342 -15.39 -6.10 -21.21
N ALA A 343 -15.96 -7.30 -21.38
CA ALA A 343 -17.13 -7.78 -20.65
C ALA A 343 -16.97 -9.27 -20.31
N LEU A 344 -17.45 -9.71 -19.15
CA LEU A 344 -17.52 -11.12 -18.83
C LEU A 344 -18.82 -11.70 -19.37
N SER A 345 -18.70 -12.67 -20.26
CA SER A 345 -19.79 -13.44 -20.83
C SER A 345 -20.16 -14.62 -19.93
N MET A 346 -21.34 -15.20 -20.15
CA MET A 346 -21.76 -16.42 -19.43
C MET A 346 -20.80 -17.59 -19.69
N TYR A 347 -20.24 -17.71 -20.92
CA TYR A 347 -19.29 -18.75 -21.28
C TYR A 347 -17.98 -18.67 -20.50
N GLU A 348 -17.48 -17.45 -20.24
CA GLU A 348 -16.29 -17.23 -19.44
C GLU A 348 -16.54 -17.58 -17.98
N LEU A 349 -17.71 -17.21 -17.45
CA LEU A 349 -18.09 -17.56 -16.08
C LEU A 349 -18.24 -19.08 -15.94
N GLU A 350 -18.91 -19.76 -16.89
CA GLU A 350 -19.05 -21.22 -16.90
C GLU A 350 -17.68 -21.91 -16.96
N TYR A 351 -16.77 -21.40 -17.83
CA TYR A 351 -15.43 -21.94 -17.95
C TYR A 351 -14.68 -21.97 -16.61
N PHE A 352 -14.74 -20.92 -15.81
CA PHE A 352 -14.10 -20.93 -14.49
C PHE A 352 -14.88 -21.77 -13.47
N TYR A 353 -16.21 -21.71 -13.49
CA TYR A 353 -17.04 -22.44 -12.54
C TYR A 353 -16.96 -23.96 -12.67
N GLU A 354 -16.76 -24.50 -13.87
CA GLU A 354 -16.56 -25.93 -14.08
C GLU A 354 -15.46 -26.54 -13.19
N GLU A 355 -14.34 -25.82 -13.01
CA GLU A 355 -13.26 -26.31 -12.14
C GLU A 355 -13.64 -26.25 -10.67
N GLN A 356 -14.43 -25.25 -10.26
CA GLN A 356 -14.97 -25.18 -8.91
C GLN A 356 -15.91 -26.37 -8.64
N CYS A 357 -16.81 -26.71 -9.57
CA CYS A 357 -17.65 -27.89 -9.45
C CYS A 357 -16.82 -29.16 -9.28
N GLN A 358 -15.78 -29.36 -10.09
CA GLN A 358 -14.88 -30.51 -9.97
C GLN A 358 -14.19 -30.58 -8.60
N LYS A 359 -13.77 -29.43 -8.04
CA LYS A 359 -13.17 -29.38 -6.70
C LYS A 359 -14.19 -29.74 -5.63
N LEU A 360 -15.43 -29.21 -5.70
CA LEU A 360 -16.52 -29.52 -4.78
C LEU A 360 -16.89 -31.01 -4.82
N ASP A 361 -17.04 -31.59 -6.01
CA ASP A 361 -17.29 -33.01 -6.19
C ASP A 361 -16.20 -33.87 -5.53
N ASN A 362 -14.94 -33.49 -5.68
CA ASN A 362 -13.80 -34.18 -5.03
C ASN A 362 -13.86 -34.11 -3.50
N MET A 363 -14.47 -33.07 -2.96
CA MET A 363 -14.73 -32.89 -1.53
C MET A 363 -16.02 -33.58 -1.06
N ALA A 364 -16.73 -34.29 -1.96
CA ALA A 364 -18.05 -34.85 -1.73
C ALA A 364 -19.12 -33.80 -1.32
N ILE A 365 -18.98 -32.59 -1.83
CA ILE A 365 -19.94 -31.49 -1.70
C ILE A 365 -20.66 -31.35 -3.04
N GLU A 366 -21.97 -31.44 -3.06
CA GLU A 366 -22.78 -31.26 -4.28
C GLU A 366 -22.70 -29.80 -4.75
N PRO A 367 -22.16 -29.53 -5.95
CA PRO A 367 -22.08 -28.16 -6.46
C PRO A 367 -23.46 -27.66 -6.89
N LEU A 368 -23.68 -26.35 -6.76
CA LEU A 368 -24.85 -25.72 -7.32
C LEU A 368 -24.82 -25.80 -8.85
N PRO A 369 -25.94 -26.10 -9.56
CA PRO A 369 -26.00 -26.01 -11.01
C PRO A 369 -25.54 -24.62 -11.50
N PHE A 370 -24.82 -24.56 -12.63
CA PHE A 370 -24.27 -23.30 -13.11
C PHE A 370 -25.33 -22.22 -13.33
N GLU A 371 -26.50 -22.57 -13.84
CA GLU A 371 -27.60 -21.64 -14.08
C GLU A 371 -28.09 -20.98 -12.78
N ASP A 372 -28.15 -21.75 -11.69
CA ASP A 372 -28.56 -21.25 -10.39
C ASP A 372 -27.48 -20.35 -9.77
N CYS A 373 -26.20 -20.75 -9.88
CA CYS A 373 -25.06 -19.95 -9.47
C CYS A 373 -25.01 -18.64 -10.27
N LEU A 374 -25.21 -18.70 -11.60
CA LEU A 374 -25.25 -17.52 -12.47
C LEU A 374 -26.35 -16.56 -12.07
N CYS A 375 -27.57 -17.08 -11.76
CA CYS A 375 -28.68 -16.25 -11.30
C CYS A 375 -28.31 -15.52 -9.99
N GLN A 376 -27.71 -16.20 -9.03
CA GLN A 376 -27.26 -15.60 -7.77
C GLN A 376 -26.21 -14.49 -8.03
N MET A 377 -25.23 -14.74 -8.90
CA MET A 377 -24.20 -13.77 -9.23
C MET A 377 -24.74 -12.56 -10.00
N LEU A 378 -25.71 -12.75 -10.89
CA LEU A 378 -26.41 -11.65 -11.57
C LEU A 378 -27.24 -10.80 -10.60
N ASP A 379 -27.90 -11.43 -9.63
CA ASP A 379 -28.63 -10.72 -8.57
C ASP A 379 -27.68 -9.93 -7.64
N LEU A 380 -26.50 -10.45 -7.41
CA LEU A 380 -25.47 -9.80 -6.59
C LEU A 380 -24.84 -8.59 -7.30
N VAL A 381 -24.45 -8.75 -8.55
CA VAL A 381 -23.76 -7.70 -9.34
C VAL A 381 -24.72 -6.67 -9.91
N LYS A 382 -25.91 -7.11 -10.32
CA LYS A 382 -26.94 -6.29 -10.99
C LYS A 382 -26.38 -5.54 -12.20
N PRO A 383 -25.90 -6.26 -13.23
CA PRO A 383 -25.27 -5.66 -14.39
C PRO A 383 -26.22 -4.76 -15.16
N GLN A 384 -25.68 -3.74 -15.81
CA GLN A 384 -26.47 -2.79 -16.59
C GLN A 384 -27.02 -3.41 -17.88
N TYR A 385 -26.32 -4.40 -18.45
CA TYR A 385 -26.68 -5.05 -19.70
C TYR A 385 -26.97 -6.53 -19.45
N GLU A 386 -28.04 -7.03 -20.06
CA GLU A 386 -28.37 -8.45 -19.98
C GLU A 386 -27.30 -9.29 -20.65
N GLY A 387 -26.94 -10.42 -20.04
CA GLY A 387 -26.04 -11.42 -20.59
C GLY A 387 -24.55 -11.09 -20.53
N LYS A 388 -24.14 -9.97 -19.90
CA LYS A 388 -22.73 -9.64 -19.70
C LYS A 388 -22.48 -8.74 -18.51
N ILE A 389 -21.34 -8.95 -17.86
CA ILE A 389 -20.88 -8.18 -16.71
C ILE A 389 -19.67 -7.34 -17.13
N THR A 390 -19.76 -6.03 -16.98
CA THR A 390 -18.66 -5.12 -17.29
C THR A 390 -17.81 -4.81 -16.05
N LEU A 391 -16.58 -4.36 -16.27
CA LEU A 391 -15.72 -3.86 -15.19
C LEU A 391 -16.41 -2.75 -14.37
N HIS A 392 -17.26 -1.93 -14.99
CA HIS A 392 -18.02 -0.89 -14.30
C HIS A 392 -19.04 -1.48 -13.32
N ASP A 393 -19.72 -2.54 -13.71
CA ASP A 393 -20.70 -3.22 -12.86
C ASP A 393 -20.03 -3.81 -11.61
N LEU A 394 -18.89 -4.49 -11.79
CA LEU A 394 -18.11 -5.03 -10.67
C LEU A 394 -17.59 -3.92 -9.73
N LYS A 395 -17.12 -2.80 -10.26
CA LYS A 395 -16.69 -1.67 -9.41
C LYS A 395 -17.83 -1.01 -8.63
N ARG A 396 -19.07 -1.20 -9.04
CA ARG A 396 -20.27 -0.74 -8.30
C ARG A 396 -20.74 -1.76 -7.27
N CYS A 397 -20.41 -3.02 -7.46
CA CYS A 397 -20.79 -4.10 -6.55
C CYS A 397 -19.97 -4.03 -5.26
N LYS A 398 -20.62 -4.01 -4.11
CA LYS A 398 -19.94 -4.03 -2.80
C LYS A 398 -19.41 -5.43 -2.42
N LEU A 399 -19.97 -6.47 -3.00
CA LEU A 399 -19.65 -7.87 -2.72
C LEU A 399 -18.85 -8.50 -3.87
N THR A 400 -17.94 -7.75 -4.47
CA THR A 400 -17.13 -8.21 -5.60
C THR A 400 -16.19 -9.35 -5.21
N ASN A 401 -15.74 -9.37 -3.96
CA ASN A 401 -14.98 -10.49 -3.41
C ASN A 401 -15.77 -11.80 -3.48
N VAL A 402 -17.04 -11.81 -3.08
CA VAL A 402 -17.91 -12.99 -3.17
C VAL A 402 -18.05 -13.45 -4.62
N PHE A 403 -18.27 -12.49 -5.54
CA PHE A 403 -18.33 -12.80 -6.98
C PHE A 403 -17.07 -13.52 -7.47
N PHE A 404 -15.89 -12.96 -7.24
CA PHE A 404 -14.65 -13.58 -7.70
C PHE A 404 -14.35 -14.92 -7.02
N ASP A 405 -14.55 -15.01 -5.71
CA ASP A 405 -14.29 -16.23 -4.95
C ASP A 405 -15.15 -17.40 -5.42
N THR A 406 -16.41 -17.13 -5.79
CA THR A 406 -17.33 -18.13 -6.36
C THR A 406 -16.74 -18.82 -7.61
N PHE A 407 -16.02 -18.09 -8.46
CA PHE A 407 -15.55 -18.64 -9.73
C PHE A 407 -14.16 -19.26 -9.66
N PHE A 408 -13.31 -18.91 -8.70
CA PHE A 408 -11.94 -19.41 -8.76
C PHE A 408 -11.21 -19.63 -7.41
N ASN A 409 -11.82 -19.36 -6.27
CA ASN A 409 -11.21 -19.67 -4.96
C ASN A 409 -12.14 -20.53 -4.12
N ILE A 410 -11.83 -21.83 -4.02
CA ILE A 410 -12.72 -22.80 -3.37
C ILE A 410 -12.83 -22.59 -1.87
N GLU A 411 -11.75 -22.21 -1.20
CA GLU A 411 -11.73 -22.02 0.25
C GLU A 411 -12.60 -20.81 0.64
N LYS A 412 -12.35 -19.64 0.01
CA LYS A 412 -13.13 -18.44 0.27
C LYS A 412 -14.59 -18.59 -0.17
N TYR A 413 -14.86 -19.37 -1.23
CA TYR A 413 -16.24 -19.72 -1.61
C TYR A 413 -16.96 -20.46 -0.49
N LEU A 414 -16.35 -21.52 0.06
CA LEU A 414 -16.94 -22.28 1.16
C LEU A 414 -17.11 -21.43 2.42
N ASP A 415 -16.20 -20.53 2.71
CA ASP A 415 -16.33 -19.57 3.79
C ASP A 415 -17.55 -18.64 3.62
N HIS A 416 -17.82 -18.20 2.39
CA HIS A 416 -18.97 -17.37 2.09
C HIS A 416 -20.28 -18.15 2.23
N GLU A 417 -20.31 -19.41 1.79
CA GLU A 417 -21.49 -20.27 1.93
C GLU A 417 -21.84 -20.60 3.39
N GLN A 418 -20.83 -20.65 4.28
CA GLN A 418 -21.03 -20.90 5.70
C GLN A 418 -21.48 -19.64 6.47
N LYS A 419 -21.22 -18.45 5.93
CA LYS A 419 -21.64 -17.20 6.57
C LYS A 419 -23.12 -16.94 6.31
N ASP A 420 -23.84 -16.57 7.37
CA ASP A 420 -25.23 -16.11 7.23
C ASP A 420 -25.31 -14.92 6.26
N GLN A 421 -26.17 -15.03 5.24
CA GLN A 421 -26.38 -13.97 4.23
C GLN A 421 -26.69 -12.61 4.85
N PHE A 422 -27.39 -12.59 6.01
CA PHE A 422 -27.65 -11.34 6.75
C PHE A 422 -26.39 -10.75 7.41
N SER A 423 -25.38 -11.56 7.73
CA SER A 423 -24.11 -11.04 8.26
C SER A 423 -23.28 -10.40 7.14
N ILE A 424 -23.27 -10.99 5.96
CA ILE A 424 -22.58 -10.45 4.77
C ILE A 424 -23.17 -9.09 4.37
N LEU A 425 -24.49 -8.96 4.39
CA LEU A 425 -25.16 -7.69 4.08
C LEU A 425 -24.90 -6.63 5.16
N ARG A 426 -24.90 -6.98 6.44
CA ARG A 426 -24.59 -6.05 7.54
C ARG A 426 -23.16 -5.54 7.49
N ASP A 427 -22.22 -6.40 7.15
CA ASP A 427 -20.81 -6.02 6.97
C ASP A 427 -20.66 -5.04 5.79
N SER A 428 -21.52 -5.14 4.76
CA SER A 428 -21.53 -4.23 3.61
C SER A 428 -22.22 -2.88 3.86
N GLU A 429 -23.06 -2.75 4.89
CA GLU A 429 -23.85 -1.54 5.21
C GLU A 429 -23.26 -0.70 6.36
N GLY A 430 -22.23 -1.19 7.06
CA GLY A 430 -21.60 -0.50 8.18
C GLY A 430 -20.96 0.84 7.77
N GLU A 431 -21.39 1.95 8.40
CA GLU A 431 -20.89 3.33 8.17
C GLU A 431 -19.54 3.63 8.86
N SER A 432 -18.88 2.66 9.49
CA SER A 432 -17.56 2.90 10.07
C SER A 432 -16.49 2.75 8.98
N PRO A 433 -15.39 3.53 9.01
CA PRO A 433 -14.25 3.28 8.14
C PRO A 433 -13.68 1.90 8.51
N GLU A 434 -14.13 0.89 7.80
CA GLU A 434 -13.61 -0.46 7.95
C GLU A 434 -12.14 -0.49 7.55
N VAL A 435 -11.36 -1.19 8.35
CA VAL A 435 -10.02 -1.63 8.00
C VAL A 435 -10.15 -2.46 6.72
N SER A 436 -9.35 -2.19 5.69
CA SER A 436 -9.42 -2.95 4.43
C SER A 436 -9.19 -4.45 4.67
N ASP A 437 -9.68 -5.29 3.76
CA ASP A 437 -9.46 -6.74 3.86
C ASP A 437 -7.95 -7.04 3.84
N TRP A 438 -7.18 -6.29 3.05
CA TRP A 438 -5.72 -6.38 3.05
C TRP A 438 -5.09 -6.04 4.41
N GLU A 439 -5.50 -4.93 5.05
CA GLU A 439 -4.95 -4.53 6.34
C GLU A 439 -5.26 -5.56 7.44
N ARG A 440 -6.47 -6.14 7.41
CA ARG A 440 -6.88 -7.19 8.34
C ARG A 440 -6.03 -8.44 8.14
N TYR A 441 -5.95 -8.94 6.90
CA TYR A 441 -5.14 -10.09 6.55
C TYR A 441 -3.66 -9.90 6.96
N ALA A 442 -3.07 -8.75 6.61
CA ALA A 442 -1.68 -8.48 6.91
C ALA A 442 -1.40 -8.43 8.43
N ALA A 443 -2.33 -7.91 9.23
CA ALA A 443 -2.18 -7.88 10.69
C ALA A 443 -2.27 -9.29 11.29
N GLU A 444 -3.25 -10.10 10.85
CA GLU A 444 -3.44 -11.49 11.31
C GLU A 444 -2.24 -12.37 10.95
N GLU A 445 -1.78 -12.31 9.69
CA GLU A 445 -0.62 -13.07 9.22
C GLU A 445 0.68 -12.64 9.88
N TYR A 446 0.87 -11.34 10.12
CA TYR A 446 2.05 -10.85 10.84
C TYR A 446 2.11 -11.40 12.26
N ASP A 447 0.99 -11.42 12.98
CA ASP A 447 0.90 -12.00 14.32
C ASP A 447 1.23 -13.50 14.33
N ILE A 448 0.76 -14.25 13.31
CA ILE A 448 1.07 -15.68 13.15
C ILE A 448 2.56 -15.88 12.90
N LEU A 449 3.15 -15.16 11.93
CA LEU A 449 4.57 -15.26 11.60
C LEU A 449 5.48 -14.96 12.80
N VAL A 450 5.16 -13.91 13.57
CA VAL A 450 5.91 -13.55 14.78
C VAL A 450 5.78 -14.64 15.85
N ALA A 451 4.60 -15.25 16.01
CA ALA A 451 4.37 -16.33 16.95
C ALA A 451 5.15 -17.60 16.57
N GLU A 452 5.19 -17.96 15.30
CA GLU A 452 5.96 -19.10 14.77
C GLU A 452 7.47 -18.91 14.95
N GLU A 453 7.98 -17.70 14.69
CA GLU A 453 9.38 -17.37 14.93
C GLU A 453 9.75 -17.48 16.42
N ALA A 454 8.88 -16.97 17.29
CA ALA A 454 9.08 -17.06 18.74
C ALA A 454 9.08 -18.53 19.23
N ALA A 455 8.17 -19.37 18.69
CA ALA A 455 8.12 -20.81 19.02
C ALA A 455 9.36 -21.55 18.52
N SER A 456 9.83 -21.25 17.31
CA SER A 456 11.05 -21.82 16.74
C SER A 456 12.28 -21.45 17.55
N PHE A 457 12.33 -20.23 18.07
CA PHE A 457 13.41 -19.75 18.92
C PHE A 457 13.46 -20.46 20.28
N HIS A 458 12.31 -20.73 20.90
CA HIS A 458 12.21 -21.51 22.15
C HIS A 458 12.66 -22.96 21.96
N PHE A 459 12.36 -23.56 20.81
CA PHE A 459 12.80 -24.92 20.50
C PHE A 459 14.33 -25.02 20.34
N VAL A 460 14.97 -24.01 19.74
CA VAL A 460 16.43 -24.00 19.50
C VAL A 460 17.21 -23.72 20.77
N LEU A 461 16.69 -22.94 21.74
CA LEU A 461 17.39 -22.62 23.00
C LEU A 461 17.30 -23.68 24.06
N GLY A 462 16.51 -24.77 23.89
CA GLY A 462 16.44 -25.94 24.75
C GLY A 462 16.42 -25.63 26.26
N SER A 463 15.23 -25.66 26.86
CA SER A 463 15.01 -25.95 28.32
C SER A 463 15.81 -25.16 29.36
N THR A 464 16.02 -23.88 29.22
CA THR A 464 16.24 -22.98 30.33
C THR A 464 15.00 -22.13 30.52
N GLU A 465 14.18 -22.47 31.51
CA GLU A 465 13.00 -21.71 31.93
C GLU A 465 13.42 -20.29 32.34
N VAL A 466 13.32 -19.37 31.39
CA VAL A 466 13.31 -17.93 31.71
C VAL A 466 11.88 -17.45 31.49
N GLN A 467 11.10 -17.44 32.58
CA GLN A 467 9.78 -16.78 32.60
C GLN A 467 9.98 -15.28 32.41
N LEU A 468 9.75 -14.78 31.21
CA LEU A 468 9.76 -13.34 30.92
C LEU A 468 8.38 -12.72 31.20
N PRO A 469 8.31 -11.57 31.88
CA PRO A 469 7.04 -10.88 32.12
C PRO A 469 6.37 -10.42 30.80
N LYS A 470 5.05 -10.57 30.72
CA LYS A 470 4.25 -10.16 29.51
C LYS A 470 4.45 -8.70 29.07
N SER A 471 4.87 -7.80 29.95
CA SER A 471 5.22 -6.41 29.63
C SER A 471 6.55 -6.25 28.87
N TRP A 472 7.39 -7.28 28.88
CA TRP A 472 8.66 -7.30 28.13
C TRP A 472 8.50 -7.81 26.71
N ILE A 473 7.46 -8.56 26.41
CA ILE A 473 7.19 -9.12 25.09
C ILE A 473 6.88 -7.98 24.07
N CYS A 474 6.16 -6.93 24.49
CA CYS A 474 5.92 -5.75 23.63
C CYS A 474 7.15 -4.85 23.43
N ASN A 475 8.06 -4.78 24.42
CA ASN A 475 9.31 -4.01 24.31
C ASN A 475 10.47 -4.86 23.77
N LEU A 476 10.41 -6.17 23.89
CA LEU A 476 11.34 -7.12 23.31
C LEU A 476 11.11 -7.30 21.81
N SER A 477 9.91 -7.14 21.30
CA SER A 477 9.63 -7.10 19.85
C SER A 477 10.53 -6.08 19.14
N PHE A 478 10.74 -4.89 19.72
CA PHE A 478 11.64 -3.87 19.17
C PHE A 478 13.13 -4.16 19.40
N SER A 479 13.51 -4.70 20.58
CA SER A 479 14.91 -5.02 20.92
C SER A 479 15.31 -6.43 20.50
N LEU A 480 14.38 -7.37 20.34
CA LEU A 480 14.62 -8.68 19.75
C LEU A 480 14.76 -8.59 18.23
N HIS A 481 14.01 -7.72 17.54
CA HIS A 481 14.23 -7.45 16.12
C HIS A 481 15.65 -6.95 15.85
N GLU A 482 16.20 -6.11 16.71
CA GLU A 482 17.60 -5.68 16.62
C GLU A 482 18.61 -6.82 16.87
N LYS A 483 18.26 -7.79 17.72
CA LYS A 483 19.09 -8.98 17.98
C LYS A 483 18.80 -10.13 17.02
N ILE A 484 17.56 -10.29 16.55
CA ILE A 484 17.15 -11.28 15.56
C ILE A 484 17.65 -10.89 14.17
N SER A 485 17.75 -9.61 13.80
CA SER A 485 18.46 -9.16 12.60
C SER A 485 19.91 -9.65 12.60
N LYS A 486 20.58 -9.64 13.74
CA LYS A 486 21.94 -10.21 13.90
C LYS A 486 21.98 -11.74 13.91
N ILE A 487 20.86 -12.39 14.24
CA ILE A 487 20.73 -13.85 14.32
C ILE A 487 20.04 -14.39 13.06
N SER A 488 19.16 -13.64 12.39
CA SER A 488 18.45 -14.04 11.17
C SER A 488 19.40 -14.16 9.96
N THR A 489 20.42 -13.33 9.86
CA THR A 489 21.54 -13.61 8.92
C THR A 489 22.24 -14.94 9.25
N ASN A 490 22.21 -15.36 10.51
CA ASN A 490 22.71 -16.66 10.93
C ASN A 490 21.65 -17.79 10.88
N LEU A 491 20.34 -17.48 11.00
CA LEU A 491 19.26 -18.47 10.96
C LEU A 491 18.91 -18.90 9.53
N ASN A 492 18.99 -18.03 8.54
CA ASN A 492 18.96 -18.44 7.13
C ASN A 492 20.17 -19.31 6.77
N TRP A 493 21.34 -19.04 7.32
CA TRP A 493 22.48 -19.94 7.27
C TRP A 493 22.24 -21.21 8.10
N PHE A 494 21.55 -21.14 9.22
CA PHE A 494 21.25 -22.27 10.12
C PHE A 494 20.14 -23.17 9.53
N ARG A 495 19.09 -22.64 8.91
CA ARG A 495 18.11 -23.41 8.12
C ARG A 495 18.76 -24.08 6.92
N LEU A 496 19.59 -23.38 6.16
CA LEU A 496 20.41 -23.95 5.08
C LEU A 496 21.38 -25.02 5.63
N TRP A 497 21.94 -24.83 6.80
CA TRP A 497 22.88 -25.76 7.41
C TRP A 497 22.17 -27.00 7.98
N ILE A 498 21.01 -26.88 8.63
CA ILE A 498 20.18 -28.01 9.08
C ILE A 498 19.65 -28.79 7.86
N PHE A 499 19.18 -28.10 6.81
CA PHE A 499 18.72 -28.76 5.58
C PHE A 499 19.85 -29.49 4.82
N CYS A 500 21.08 -29.03 4.93
CA CYS A 500 22.27 -29.73 4.41
C CYS A 500 22.69 -30.92 5.27
N LEU A 501 22.34 -30.96 6.56
CA LEU A 501 22.63 -32.08 7.45
C LEU A 501 21.59 -33.21 7.36
N GLU A 502 20.36 -32.92 7.05
CA GLU A 502 19.30 -33.94 6.83
C GLU A 502 19.40 -34.65 5.46
N LYS A 503 20.23 -34.15 4.54
CA LYS A 503 20.52 -34.77 3.23
C LYS A 503 21.86 -35.51 3.17
N LYS A 504 22.54 -35.74 4.30
CA LYS A 504 23.67 -36.67 4.45
C LYS A 504 23.30 -37.83 5.37
#